data_d2cb6e9622d5bdc067be252560d69f15
#
_entry.id   d2cb6e9622d5bdc067be252560d69f15
#
_cell.length_a   1.000
_cell.length_b   1.000
_cell.length_c   1.000
_cell.angle_alpha   90.00
_cell.angle_beta   90.00
_cell.angle_gamma   90.00
#
_symmetry.space_group_name_H-M   'P 1'
#
loop_
_entity.id
_entity.type
_entity.pdbx_description
1 polymer ?
#
loop_
_entity_poly.entity_id
_entity_poly.type
_entity_poly.pdbx_seq_one_letter_code
_entity_poly.pdbx_strand_id
1 'polypeptide(L)'
;MFIHHVFFWLKNPDSASDKADLIAGLETLKAIEGIKMVHIGSPAATHRDVVERTYSVSWLLIFDNLEAEEVYQHHSIHLEFVAKCAHLWTKVIVHDSED
;
A
#
# COMPACT_ATOMS: atom_id res chain seq x y z
N MET A 1 -4.24 5.18 -17.70
CA MET A 1 -3.60 5.23 -16.37
C MET A 1 -4.41 4.39 -15.39
N PHE A 2 -3.75 3.55 -14.63
CA PHE A 2 -4.38 2.72 -13.59
C PHE A 2 -3.81 3.12 -12.23
N ILE A 3 -4.70 3.37 -11.27
CA ILE A 3 -4.31 3.75 -9.91
C ILE A 3 -4.72 2.63 -8.95
N HIS A 4 -3.72 2.12 -8.23
CA HIS A 4 -3.89 1.10 -7.20
C HIS A 4 -3.58 1.75 -5.86
N HIS A 5 -4.59 1.95 -5.02
CA HIS A 5 -4.43 2.65 -3.74
C HIS A 5 -4.83 1.74 -2.60
N VAL A 6 -3.86 1.42 -1.74
CA VAL A 6 -4.01 0.45 -0.65
C VAL A 6 -3.93 1.18 0.69
N PHE A 7 -4.82 0.81 1.61
CA PHE A 7 -4.83 1.33 2.97
C PHE A 7 -4.68 0.17 3.93
N PHE A 8 -3.74 0.31 4.88
CA PHE A 8 -3.44 -0.72 5.87
C PHE A 8 -3.81 -0.25 7.27
N TRP A 9 -4.47 -1.12 8.02
CA TRP A 9 -4.70 -0.94 9.46
C TRP A 9 -3.81 -1.92 10.21
N LEU A 10 -2.85 -1.41 10.97
CA LEU A 10 -1.95 -2.25 11.78
C LEU A 10 -2.71 -2.88 12.94
N LYS A 11 -2.31 -4.10 13.31
CA LYS A 11 -2.82 -4.76 14.53
C LYS A 11 -2.46 -3.97 15.78
N ASN A 12 -1.24 -3.38 15.78
CA ASN A 12 -0.72 -2.57 16.86
C ASN A 12 -0.47 -1.15 16.32
N PRO A 13 -1.52 -0.32 16.19
CA PRO A 13 -1.41 0.97 15.50
C PRO A 13 -0.47 1.97 16.16
N ASP A 14 -0.17 1.78 17.46
CA ASP A 14 0.77 2.66 18.18
C ASP A 14 2.21 2.15 18.16
N SER A 15 2.47 1.01 17.51
CA SER A 15 3.81 0.44 17.41
C SER A 15 4.60 1.11 16.30
N ALA A 16 5.56 1.95 16.66
CA ALA A 16 6.45 2.59 15.68
C ALA A 16 7.29 1.57 14.92
N SER A 17 7.70 0.48 15.57
CA SER A 17 8.49 -0.58 14.93
C SER A 17 7.68 -1.36 13.90
N ASP A 18 6.43 -1.68 14.20
CA ASP A 18 5.55 -2.39 13.26
C ASP A 18 5.28 -1.52 12.03
N LYS A 19 5.04 -0.23 12.23
CA LYS A 19 4.86 0.70 11.12
C LYS A 19 6.12 0.79 10.26
N ALA A 20 7.29 0.89 10.89
CA ALA A 20 8.57 0.94 10.18
C ALA A 20 8.81 -0.36 9.38
N ASP A 21 8.47 -1.51 9.94
CA ASP A 21 8.59 -2.81 9.27
C ASP A 21 7.68 -2.89 8.04
N LEU A 22 6.44 -2.42 8.15
CA LEU A 22 5.52 -2.37 7.01
C LEU A 22 6.06 -1.46 5.91
N ILE A 23 6.53 -0.26 6.27
CA ILE A 23 7.08 0.69 5.30
C ILE A 23 8.32 0.09 4.61
N ALA A 24 9.21 -0.56 5.38
CA ALA A 24 10.37 -1.24 4.80
C ALA A 24 9.96 -2.33 3.80
N GLY A 25 8.91 -3.08 4.11
CA GLY A 25 8.35 -4.07 3.19
C GLY A 25 7.81 -3.44 1.91
N LEU A 26 7.05 -2.35 2.03
CA LEU A 26 6.54 -1.61 0.87
C LEU A 26 7.66 -1.06 0.00
N GLU A 27 8.76 -0.60 0.60
CA GLU A 27 9.93 -0.13 -0.15
C GLU A 27 10.50 -1.20 -1.08
N THR A 28 10.45 -2.48 -0.69
CA THR A 28 10.93 -3.57 -1.57
C THR A 28 10.12 -3.71 -2.85
N LEU A 29 8.85 -3.32 -2.82
CA LEU A 29 7.96 -3.42 -3.99
C LEU A 29 8.34 -2.46 -5.10
N LYS A 30 9.07 -1.40 -4.80
CA LYS A 30 9.52 -0.42 -5.80
C LYS A 30 10.44 -1.02 -6.85
N ALA A 31 11.05 -2.19 -6.58
CA ALA A 31 11.89 -2.89 -7.54
C ALA A 31 11.10 -3.55 -8.67
N ILE A 32 9.79 -3.67 -8.57
CA ILE A 32 8.95 -4.31 -9.58
C ILE A 32 8.81 -3.37 -10.78
N GLU A 33 9.14 -3.87 -11.98
CA GLU A 33 9.00 -3.10 -13.22
C GLU A 33 7.54 -2.81 -13.53
N GLY A 34 7.30 -1.71 -14.23
CA GLY A 34 5.97 -1.30 -14.66
C GLY A 34 5.30 -0.29 -13.73
N ILE A 35 5.83 -0.08 -12.54
CA ILE A 35 5.34 0.96 -11.64
C ILE A 35 5.85 2.32 -12.14
N LYS A 36 4.92 3.25 -12.39
CA LYS A 36 5.24 4.60 -12.88
C LYS A 36 5.48 5.58 -11.75
N MET A 37 4.76 5.43 -10.66
CA MET A 37 4.86 6.32 -9.51
C MET A 37 4.41 5.58 -8.27
N VAL A 38 5.02 5.90 -7.13
CA VAL A 38 4.64 5.37 -5.82
C VAL A 38 4.55 6.49 -4.81
N HIS A 39 3.68 6.30 -3.82
CA HIS A 39 3.60 7.17 -2.66
C HIS A 39 3.28 6.33 -1.43
N ILE A 40 4.08 6.47 -0.39
CA ILE A 40 3.82 5.89 0.94
C ILE A 40 3.44 7.04 1.85
N GLY A 41 2.27 6.94 2.50
CA GLY A 41 1.78 8.01 3.34
C GLY A 41 1.22 7.55 4.67
N SER A 42 1.04 8.51 5.55
CA SER A 42 0.30 8.39 6.81
C SER A 42 -0.88 9.35 6.75
N PRO A 43 -1.93 9.15 7.59
CA PRO A 43 -3.06 10.07 7.60
C PRO A 43 -2.61 11.53 7.79
N ALA A 44 -3.06 12.41 6.90
CA ALA A 44 -2.79 13.83 7.01
C ALA A 44 -3.64 14.47 8.12
N ALA A 45 -3.22 15.63 8.61
CA ALA A 45 -3.93 16.35 9.68
C ALA A 45 -5.10 17.18 9.11
N THR A 46 -5.99 16.52 8.36
CA THR A 46 -7.20 17.13 7.80
C THR A 46 -8.43 16.60 8.52
N HIS A 47 -9.38 17.48 8.82
CA HIS A 47 -10.53 17.17 9.68
C HIS A 47 -11.81 17.68 9.04
N ARG A 48 -12.46 16.85 8.25
CA ARG A 48 -13.81 17.05 7.72
C ARG A 48 -14.55 15.74 7.83
N ASP A 49 -15.87 15.78 7.85
CA ASP A 49 -16.69 14.58 8.03
C ASP A 49 -16.40 13.49 7.01
N VAL A 50 -16.01 13.88 5.78
CA VAL A 50 -15.71 12.93 4.70
C VAL A 50 -14.28 12.39 4.74
N VAL A 51 -13.41 12.91 5.63
CA VAL A 51 -12.02 12.47 5.71
C VAL A 51 -11.90 11.27 6.63
N GLU A 52 -11.49 10.13 6.06
CA GLU A 52 -11.23 8.90 6.77
C GLU A 52 -9.74 8.86 7.16
N ARG A 53 -9.45 8.78 8.46
CA ARG A 53 -8.10 8.87 9.00
C ARG A 53 -7.72 7.72 9.93
N THR A 54 -8.50 6.63 9.94
CA THR A 54 -8.25 5.52 10.86
C THR A 54 -7.18 4.55 10.39
N TYR A 55 -6.79 4.60 9.11
CA TYR A 55 -5.74 3.74 8.59
C TYR A 55 -4.35 4.14 9.14
N SER A 56 -3.39 3.22 9.07
CA SER A 56 -2.03 3.45 9.57
C SER A 56 -1.08 3.89 8.46
N VAL A 57 -1.16 3.26 7.29
CA VAL A 57 -0.28 3.52 6.15
C VAL A 57 -1.10 3.45 4.87
N SER A 58 -0.84 4.37 3.94
CA SER A 58 -1.37 4.31 2.59
C SER A 58 -0.24 4.00 1.61
N TRP A 59 -0.57 3.20 0.58
CA TRP A 59 0.34 2.79 -0.48
C TRP A 59 -0.34 3.04 -1.81
N LEU A 60 0.14 4.05 -2.54
CA LEU A 60 -0.43 4.40 -3.84
C LEU A 60 0.56 4.07 -4.93
N LEU A 61 0.07 3.41 -5.98
CA LEU A 61 0.82 3.03 -7.17
C LEU A 61 0.09 3.51 -8.41
N ILE A 62 0.85 3.94 -9.40
CA ILE A 62 0.33 4.27 -10.72
C ILE A 62 0.98 3.35 -11.74
N PHE A 63 0.17 2.73 -12.59
CA PHE A 63 0.57 1.88 -13.71
C PHE A 63 0.01 2.45 -15.01
N ASP A 64 0.58 2.02 -16.14
CA ASP A 64 0.03 2.40 -17.45
C ASP A 64 -1.37 1.82 -17.67
N ASN A 65 -1.62 0.59 -17.21
CA ASN A 65 -2.85 -0.14 -17.48
C ASN A 65 -3.05 -1.27 -16.46
N LEU A 66 -4.19 -1.93 -16.56
CA LEU A 66 -4.55 -3.07 -15.71
C LEU A 66 -3.56 -4.23 -15.83
N GLU A 67 -3.07 -4.49 -17.05
CA GLU A 67 -2.16 -5.62 -17.29
C GLU A 67 -0.86 -5.45 -16.49
N ALA A 68 -0.32 -4.24 -16.42
CA ALA A 68 0.87 -3.95 -15.63
C ALA A 68 0.62 -4.15 -14.13
N GLU A 69 -0.57 -3.79 -13.64
CA GLU A 69 -0.93 -4.01 -12.24
C GLU A 69 -1.10 -5.50 -11.94
N GLU A 70 -1.65 -6.29 -12.86
CA GLU A 70 -1.77 -7.73 -12.68
C GLU A 70 -0.40 -8.41 -12.61
N VAL A 71 0.55 -7.99 -13.44
CA VAL A 71 1.94 -8.47 -13.34
C VAL A 71 2.51 -8.17 -11.95
N TYR A 72 2.28 -6.97 -11.44
CA TYR A 72 2.70 -6.58 -10.09
C TYR A 72 2.12 -7.52 -9.02
N GLN A 73 0.81 -7.81 -9.07
CA GLN A 73 0.14 -8.65 -8.08
C GLN A 73 0.73 -10.07 -8.02
N HIS A 74 1.16 -10.63 -9.15
CA HIS A 74 1.68 -12.00 -9.23
C HIS A 74 3.21 -12.05 -9.17
N HIS A 75 3.88 -10.91 -9.08
CA HIS A 75 5.34 -10.86 -9.02
C HIS A 75 5.87 -11.50 -7.74
N SER A 76 6.99 -12.21 -7.83
CA SER A 76 7.59 -12.89 -6.68
C SER A 76 7.92 -11.94 -5.53
N ILE A 77 8.35 -10.72 -5.83
CA ILE A 77 8.64 -9.69 -4.83
C ILE A 77 7.36 -9.31 -4.06
N HIS A 78 6.22 -9.20 -4.76
CA HIS A 78 4.93 -8.91 -4.13
C HIS A 78 4.48 -10.06 -3.22
N LEU A 79 4.59 -11.29 -3.71
CA LEU A 79 4.24 -12.48 -2.91
C LEU A 79 5.10 -12.58 -1.65
N GLU A 80 6.38 -12.28 -1.77
CA GLU A 80 7.30 -12.27 -0.63
C GLU A 80 6.95 -11.18 0.38
N PHE A 81 6.58 -9.99 -0.09
CA PHE A 81 6.11 -8.91 0.78
C PHE A 81 4.91 -9.37 1.61
N VAL A 82 3.90 -9.95 0.98
CA VAL A 82 2.70 -10.44 1.69
C VAL A 82 3.10 -11.50 2.72
N ALA A 83 3.94 -12.45 2.34
CA ALA A 83 4.39 -13.51 3.26
C ALA A 83 5.11 -12.95 4.49
N LYS A 84 5.91 -11.90 4.32
CA LYS A 84 6.68 -11.31 5.42
C LYS A 84 5.89 -10.34 6.28
N CYS A 85 4.96 -9.60 5.69
CA CYS A 85 4.35 -8.43 6.34
C CYS A 85 2.89 -8.59 6.73
N ALA A 86 2.18 -9.61 6.21
CA ALA A 86 0.74 -9.75 6.46
C ALA A 86 0.38 -9.86 7.95
N HIS A 87 1.28 -10.38 8.76
CA HIS A 87 1.07 -10.47 10.21
C HIS A 87 0.99 -9.11 10.91
N LEU A 88 1.44 -8.05 10.25
CA LEU A 88 1.47 -6.70 10.82
C LEU A 88 0.11 -6.01 10.78
N TRP A 89 -0.74 -6.34 9.81
CA TRP A 89 -2.02 -5.67 9.65
C TRP A 89 -3.21 -6.56 10.00
N THR A 90 -4.30 -5.91 10.39
CA THR A 90 -5.58 -6.56 10.69
C THR A 90 -6.61 -6.34 9.60
N LYS A 91 -6.40 -5.31 8.76
CA LYS A 91 -7.35 -4.93 7.70
C LYS A 91 -6.61 -4.26 6.57
N VAL A 92 -7.02 -4.55 5.35
CA VAL A 92 -6.54 -3.89 4.12
C VAL A 92 -7.75 -3.52 3.29
N ILE A 93 -7.76 -2.30 2.76
CA ILE A 93 -8.74 -1.86 1.77
C ILE A 93 -7.99 -1.38 0.54
N VAL A 94 -8.46 -1.79 -0.63
CA VAL A 94 -7.89 -1.39 -1.91
C VAL A 94 -8.94 -0.64 -2.71
N HIS A 95 -8.55 0.50 -3.28
CA HIS A 95 -9.33 1.23 -4.26
C HIS A 95 -8.57 1.26 -5.59
N ASP A 96 -9.06 0.54 -6.57
CA ASP A 96 -8.52 0.53 -7.92
C ASP A 96 -9.41 1.39 -8.82
N SER A 97 -8.79 2.26 -9.60
CA SER A 97 -9.51 3.08 -10.58
C SER A 97 -8.69 3.25 -11.85
N GLU A 98 -9.36 3.45 -12.96
CA GLU A 98 -8.71 3.74 -14.24
C GLU A 98 -9.55 4.70 -15.07
N ASP A 99 -8.87 5.45 -15.95
CA ASP A 99 -9.54 6.39 -16.86
C ASP A 99 -9.84 5.77 -18.25
#